data_f408b84da0fbdeb8f897be75ed4b94c1
#
_entry.id   f408b84da0fbdeb8f897be75ed4b94c1
#
_cell.length_a   1.000
_cell.length_b   1.000
_cell.length_c   1.000
_cell.angle_alpha   90.00
_cell.angle_beta   90.00
_cell.angle_gamma   90.00
#
_symmetry.space_group_name_H-M   'P 1'
#
loop_
_entity.id
_entity.type
_entity.pdbx_description
1 polymer ?
#
loop_
_entity_poly.entity_id
_entity_poly.type
_entity_poly.pdbx_seq_one_letter_code
_entity_poly.pdbx_strand_id
1 'polypeptide(L)'
;MSVIEEGRAAACTDAAKGDVMGEGRGLAVVTGASSGIGAVYAERLAARGHSLLLVARRPERLASTKDRLSSNYKVEVATLVADLERPSDVSDLEARVAADNVTFLVNNAGAGGLGRSEDITADQLERIIQLNITALTRLSHAALAGFRKQGAGVLVNIGSMMAHETAPSAAAYSGSKAYVLNFTRSLQIEYAGSPIRIQLVMPGPTRTEFFSSQGVSESIFPPGSYLAPEQLVDAALAGLDTGESVTIPSMLDEQAWTALEAARAEFVKAMMSGKIAVRYQN
;
A
#
# COMPACT_ATOMS: atom_id res chain seq x y z
N MET A 1 -3.13 19.41 -25.08
CA MET A 1 -3.73 18.12 -25.51
C MET A 1 -2.70 17.02 -25.75
N SER A 2 -1.62 16.91 -25.01
CA SER A 2 -0.63 15.89 -25.33
C SER A 2 -0.11 15.06 -24.15
N VAL A 3 -0.11 15.54 -22.93
CA VAL A 3 0.53 14.85 -21.80
C VAL A 3 -0.38 13.79 -21.13
N ILE A 4 -1.70 13.91 -21.30
CA ILE A 4 -2.68 12.99 -20.68
C ILE A 4 -3.04 11.80 -21.58
N GLU A 5 -2.96 11.94 -22.91
CA GLU A 5 -3.33 10.88 -23.85
C GLU A 5 -2.21 9.87 -24.14
N GLU A 6 -0.94 10.29 -24.17
CA GLU A 6 0.17 9.37 -24.50
C GLU A 6 0.51 8.38 -23.38
N GLY A 7 0.19 8.68 -22.12
CA GLY A 7 0.46 7.78 -20.99
C GLY A 7 -0.53 6.62 -20.82
N ARG A 8 -1.67 6.63 -21.53
CA ARG A 8 -2.74 5.63 -21.31
C ARG A 8 -2.69 4.40 -22.24
N ALA A 9 -2.03 4.50 -23.37
CA ALA A 9 -1.99 3.41 -24.35
C ALA A 9 -0.83 2.42 -24.18
N ALA A 10 0.15 2.72 -23.31
CA ALA A 10 1.38 1.91 -23.19
C ALA A 10 1.35 0.87 -22.05
N ALA A 11 0.24 0.68 -21.37
CA ALA A 11 0.19 -0.17 -20.17
C ALA A 11 -0.11 -1.66 -20.42
N CYS A 12 -0.07 -2.12 -21.66
CA CYS A 12 -0.36 -3.53 -21.99
C CYS A 12 0.54 -4.06 -23.11
N THR A 13 1.84 -4.24 -22.86
CA THR A 13 2.64 -5.17 -23.65
C THR A 13 3.85 -5.64 -22.84
N ASP A 14 3.92 -6.94 -22.64
CA ASP A 14 5.11 -7.78 -22.42
C ASP A 14 6.30 -7.14 -21.66
N ALA A 15 6.28 -7.18 -20.35
CA ALA A 15 7.49 -7.05 -19.53
C ALA A 15 8.08 -8.45 -19.32
N ALA A 16 9.24 -8.66 -19.95
CA ALA A 16 10.03 -9.86 -19.93
C ALA A 16 10.10 -10.54 -18.54
N LYS A 17 9.91 -11.85 -18.52
CA LYS A 17 10.35 -12.76 -17.47
C LYS A 17 11.88 -12.66 -17.36
N GLY A 18 12.34 -11.76 -16.52
CA GLY A 18 13.74 -11.66 -16.10
C GLY A 18 13.82 -12.07 -14.64
N ASP A 19 14.38 -13.23 -14.39
CA ASP A 19 14.86 -13.63 -13.07
C ASP A 19 16.01 -12.68 -12.70
N VAL A 20 15.67 -11.56 -12.06
CA VAL A 20 16.66 -10.57 -11.60
C VAL A 20 16.80 -10.78 -10.12
N MET A 21 17.82 -11.51 -9.72
CA MET A 21 18.52 -11.31 -8.44
C MET A 21 19.31 -12.57 -8.05
N GLY A 22 20.58 -12.61 -8.43
CA GLY A 22 21.58 -13.45 -7.79
C GLY A 22 21.94 -12.90 -6.40
N GLU A 23 22.42 -13.77 -5.54
CA GLU A 23 22.95 -13.62 -4.18
C GLU A 23 22.75 -12.26 -3.49
N GLY A 24 21.79 -12.20 -2.53
CA GLY A 24 21.50 -11.03 -1.69
C GLY A 24 20.42 -10.12 -2.27
N ARG A 25 19.13 -10.46 -2.05
CA ARG A 25 17.99 -9.68 -2.56
C ARG A 25 17.82 -8.27 -1.97
N GLY A 26 18.83 -7.77 -1.25
CA GLY A 26 18.80 -6.44 -0.62
C GLY A 26 17.86 -6.36 0.57
N LEU A 27 17.72 -5.16 1.13
CA LEU A 27 16.94 -4.90 2.33
C LEU A 27 15.47 -4.62 1.97
N ALA A 28 14.56 -5.37 2.58
CA ALA A 28 13.13 -5.09 2.54
C ALA A 28 12.68 -4.38 3.83
N VAL A 29 12.04 -3.24 3.70
CA VAL A 29 11.46 -2.48 4.80
C VAL A 29 9.95 -2.74 4.84
N VAL A 30 9.44 -3.15 6.01
CA VAL A 30 8.01 -3.41 6.21
C VAL A 30 7.48 -2.58 7.37
N THR A 31 6.55 -1.67 7.10
CA THR A 31 5.88 -0.89 8.14
C THR A 31 4.64 -1.62 8.67
N GLY A 32 4.35 -1.47 9.97
CA GLY A 32 3.27 -2.23 10.61
C GLY A 32 3.57 -3.73 10.74
N ALA A 33 4.84 -4.11 10.81
CA ALA A 33 5.30 -5.50 10.74
C ALA A 33 5.01 -6.36 12.00
N SER A 34 4.38 -5.81 13.02
CA SER A 34 4.14 -6.52 14.31
C SER A 34 2.91 -7.41 14.32
N SER A 35 2.06 -7.39 13.29
CA SER A 35 0.83 -8.22 13.19
C SER A 35 0.22 -8.18 11.80
N GLY A 36 -0.76 -9.04 11.55
CA GLY A 36 -1.61 -9.03 10.36
C GLY A 36 -0.83 -9.05 9.05
N ILE A 37 -1.28 -8.26 8.09
CA ILE A 37 -0.73 -8.19 6.73
C ILE A 37 0.78 -7.91 6.74
N GLY A 38 1.24 -6.95 7.56
CA GLY A 38 2.66 -6.59 7.62
C GLY A 38 3.55 -7.71 8.15
N ALA A 39 3.11 -8.46 9.15
CA ALA A 39 3.86 -9.62 9.67
C ALA A 39 3.97 -10.74 8.63
N VAL A 40 2.91 -10.97 7.84
CA VAL A 40 2.93 -11.95 6.76
C VAL A 40 3.83 -11.50 5.61
N TYR A 41 3.79 -10.21 5.21
CA TYR A 41 4.76 -9.68 4.24
C TYR A 41 6.20 -9.90 4.69
N ALA A 42 6.51 -9.58 5.95
CA ALA A 42 7.85 -9.81 6.50
C ALA A 42 8.27 -11.29 6.38
N GLU A 43 7.37 -12.22 6.68
CA GLU A 43 7.63 -13.65 6.56
C GLU A 43 7.87 -14.09 5.12
N ARG A 44 7.01 -13.66 4.19
CA ARG A 44 7.15 -14.03 2.76
C ARG A 44 8.39 -13.42 2.12
N LEU A 45 8.79 -12.21 2.52
CA LEU A 45 10.02 -11.58 2.04
C LEU A 45 11.27 -12.23 2.63
N ALA A 46 11.23 -12.67 3.91
CA ALA A 46 12.28 -13.51 4.49
C ALA A 46 12.44 -14.84 3.74
N ALA A 47 11.32 -15.51 3.44
CA ALA A 47 11.31 -16.75 2.66
C ALA A 47 11.86 -16.57 1.23
N ARG A 48 11.75 -15.37 0.68
CA ARG A 48 12.32 -14.98 -0.61
C ARG A 48 13.79 -14.56 -0.53
N GLY A 49 14.42 -14.59 0.66
CA GLY A 49 15.83 -14.28 0.86
C GLY A 49 16.18 -12.80 1.05
N HIS A 50 15.20 -11.94 1.32
CA HIS A 50 15.47 -10.56 1.69
C HIS A 50 15.97 -10.45 3.13
N SER A 51 16.97 -9.59 3.36
CA SER A 51 17.19 -9.03 4.70
C SER A 51 16.04 -8.09 5.04
N LEU A 52 15.69 -7.94 6.32
CA LEU A 52 14.50 -7.22 6.74
C LEU A 52 14.81 -6.08 7.70
N LEU A 53 14.10 -4.96 7.54
CA LEU A 53 13.87 -3.94 8.57
C LEU A 53 12.38 -3.94 8.93
N LEU A 54 12.07 -4.44 10.12
CA LEU A 54 10.70 -4.50 10.64
C LEU A 54 10.41 -3.23 11.44
N VAL A 55 9.37 -2.49 11.05
CA VAL A 55 9.00 -1.21 11.69
C VAL A 55 7.62 -1.30 12.30
N ALA A 56 7.49 -1.06 13.61
CA ALA A 56 6.22 -0.98 14.32
C ALA A 56 6.40 -0.32 15.70
N ARG A 57 5.28 -0.11 16.42
CA ARG A 57 5.24 0.53 17.75
C ARG A 57 5.50 -0.42 18.93
N ARG A 58 5.29 -1.73 18.73
CA ARG A 58 5.29 -2.75 19.81
C ARG A 58 6.62 -3.51 19.82
N PRO A 59 7.57 -3.17 20.73
CA PRO A 59 8.92 -3.73 20.72
C PRO A 59 8.94 -5.24 20.97
N GLU A 60 8.10 -5.75 21.88
CA GLU A 60 8.08 -7.19 22.22
C GLU A 60 7.64 -8.03 21.03
N ARG A 61 6.64 -7.56 20.28
CA ARG A 61 6.17 -8.25 19.06
C ARG A 61 7.20 -8.19 17.93
N LEU A 62 7.91 -7.06 17.79
CA LEU A 62 9.00 -6.95 16.83
C LEU A 62 10.14 -7.93 17.16
N ALA A 63 10.54 -8.01 18.45
CA ALA A 63 11.58 -8.93 18.90
C ALA A 63 11.20 -10.39 18.60
N SER A 64 9.99 -10.81 19.00
CA SER A 64 9.48 -12.16 18.72
C SER A 64 9.44 -12.47 17.22
N THR A 65 8.99 -11.52 16.39
CA THR A 65 8.95 -11.70 14.93
C THR A 65 10.36 -11.81 14.36
N LYS A 66 11.29 -10.95 14.79
CA LYS A 66 12.70 -11.01 14.40
C LYS A 66 13.31 -12.39 14.69
N ASP A 67 13.20 -12.86 15.94
CA ASP A 67 13.80 -14.13 16.35
C ASP A 67 13.26 -15.30 15.53
N ARG A 68 11.96 -15.33 15.32
CA ARG A 68 11.28 -16.35 14.50
C ARG A 68 11.76 -16.32 13.05
N LEU A 69 11.81 -15.15 12.42
CA LEU A 69 12.18 -15.04 11.01
C LEU A 69 13.67 -15.31 10.79
N SER A 70 14.55 -14.79 11.64
CA SER A 70 15.98 -15.05 11.55
C SER A 70 16.29 -16.55 11.71
N SER A 71 15.59 -17.23 12.64
CA SER A 71 15.80 -18.66 12.87
C SER A 71 15.29 -19.52 11.70
N ASN A 72 14.10 -19.21 11.18
CA ASN A 72 13.45 -20.03 10.16
C ASN A 72 14.04 -19.86 8.76
N TYR A 73 14.42 -18.63 8.39
CA TYR A 73 14.81 -18.30 7.01
C TYR A 73 16.29 -17.98 6.85
N LYS A 74 17.07 -17.91 7.94
CA LYS A 74 18.51 -17.61 7.91
C LYS A 74 18.85 -16.28 7.25
N VAL A 75 17.96 -15.30 7.35
CA VAL A 75 18.13 -13.92 6.84
C VAL A 75 18.44 -12.96 7.99
N GLU A 76 19.07 -11.86 7.68
CA GLU A 76 19.32 -10.78 8.62
C GLU A 76 18.01 -10.01 8.89
N VAL A 77 17.63 -9.83 10.15
CA VAL A 77 16.43 -9.10 10.55
C VAL A 77 16.77 -8.03 11.57
N ALA A 78 16.63 -6.79 11.17
CA ALA A 78 16.69 -5.62 12.06
C ALA A 78 15.28 -5.18 12.45
N THR A 79 15.14 -4.49 13.59
CA THR A 79 13.89 -3.90 14.05
C THR A 79 14.07 -2.41 14.32
N LEU A 80 13.04 -1.63 14.06
CA LEU A 80 12.92 -0.22 14.43
C LEU A 80 11.60 -0.01 15.16
N VAL A 81 11.68 0.35 16.44
CA VAL A 81 10.51 0.79 17.17
C VAL A 81 10.23 2.23 16.79
N ALA A 82 9.14 2.48 16.08
CA ALA A 82 8.77 3.79 15.60
C ALA A 82 7.25 3.97 15.60
N ASP A 83 6.80 5.15 15.97
CA ASP A 83 5.42 5.59 15.85
C ASP A 83 5.28 6.54 14.66
N LEU A 84 4.79 6.01 13.54
CA LEU A 84 4.66 6.78 12.29
C LEU A 84 3.57 7.87 12.34
N GLU A 85 2.88 8.03 13.47
CA GLU A 85 2.07 9.22 13.79
C GLU A 85 2.95 10.40 14.22
N ARG A 86 4.25 10.17 14.53
CA ARG A 86 5.21 11.19 14.95
C ARG A 86 6.12 11.60 13.80
N PRO A 87 6.20 12.90 13.45
CA PRO A 87 7.06 13.37 12.36
C PRO A 87 8.55 13.04 12.53
N SER A 88 9.07 13.03 13.78
CA SER A 88 10.46 12.66 14.07
C SER A 88 10.75 11.23 13.64
N ASP A 89 9.89 10.28 14.04
CA ASP A 89 10.09 8.86 13.76
C ASP A 89 9.97 8.57 12.25
N VAL A 90 9.09 9.32 11.56
CA VAL A 90 9.01 9.26 10.09
C VAL A 90 10.30 9.74 9.45
N SER A 91 10.88 10.87 9.93
CA SER A 91 12.15 11.39 9.40
C SER A 91 13.32 10.42 9.60
N ASP A 92 13.38 9.76 10.76
CA ASP A 92 14.42 8.76 11.03
C ASP A 92 14.29 7.54 10.12
N LEU A 93 13.04 7.11 9.85
CA LEU A 93 12.80 6.00 8.93
C LEU A 93 13.07 6.40 7.47
N GLU A 94 12.75 7.64 7.06
CA GLU A 94 13.07 8.15 5.72
C GLU A 94 14.56 8.03 5.42
N ALA A 95 15.42 8.45 6.37
CA ALA A 95 16.86 8.35 6.20
C ALA A 95 17.32 6.89 5.95
N ARG A 96 16.70 5.93 6.62
CA ARG A 96 16.97 4.49 6.43
C ARG A 96 16.43 3.97 5.10
N VAL A 97 15.24 4.39 4.72
CA VAL A 97 14.59 3.97 3.46
C VAL A 97 15.32 4.51 2.24
N ALA A 98 15.90 5.72 2.34
CA ALA A 98 16.70 6.31 1.27
C ALA A 98 18.11 5.71 1.12
N ALA A 99 18.52 4.82 2.02
CA ALA A 99 19.84 4.18 1.97
C ALA A 99 19.97 3.26 0.74
N ASP A 100 21.20 3.10 0.27
CA ASP A 100 21.49 2.46 -1.02
C ASP A 100 21.21 0.94 -1.07
N ASN A 101 20.97 0.29 0.07
CA ASN A 101 20.71 -1.15 0.13
C ASN A 101 19.22 -1.53 0.23
N VAL A 102 18.30 -0.54 0.33
CA VAL A 102 16.85 -0.82 0.38
C VAL A 102 16.35 -1.07 -1.03
N THR A 103 15.85 -2.26 -1.29
CA THR A 103 15.32 -2.70 -2.60
C THR A 103 13.82 -2.95 -2.60
N PHE A 104 13.20 -3.00 -1.42
CA PHE A 104 11.78 -3.30 -1.28
C PHE A 104 11.17 -2.47 -0.12
N LEU A 105 10.10 -1.73 -0.37
CA LEU A 105 9.33 -1.05 0.68
C LEU A 105 7.87 -1.50 0.66
N VAL A 106 7.38 -1.96 1.81
CA VAL A 106 5.95 -2.21 2.04
C VAL A 106 5.39 -1.16 3.01
N ASN A 107 4.65 -0.21 2.48
CA ASN A 107 3.85 0.75 3.25
C ASN A 107 2.53 0.08 3.67
N ASN A 108 2.56 -0.61 4.80
CA ASN A 108 1.40 -1.33 5.34
C ASN A 108 0.84 -0.70 6.62
N ALA A 109 1.65 0.04 7.40
CA ALA A 109 1.16 0.70 8.60
C ALA A 109 -0.05 1.60 8.28
N GLY A 110 -1.09 1.49 9.09
CA GLY A 110 -2.31 2.26 8.91
C GLY A 110 -3.27 2.14 10.09
N ALA A 111 -4.15 3.12 10.24
CA ALA A 111 -5.21 3.17 11.23
C ALA A 111 -6.57 3.39 10.56
N GLY A 112 -7.63 2.86 11.17
CA GLY A 112 -8.99 2.97 10.63
C GLY A 112 -9.69 4.26 11.02
N GLY A 113 -9.68 4.62 12.30
CA GLY A 113 -10.42 5.78 12.80
C GLY A 113 -11.90 5.71 12.46
N LEU A 114 -12.52 4.59 12.79
CA LEU A 114 -13.95 4.38 12.56
C LEU A 114 -14.76 5.01 13.69
N GLY A 115 -15.76 5.78 13.36
CA GLY A 115 -16.65 6.49 14.27
C GLY A 115 -17.37 7.62 13.56
N ARG A 116 -18.52 8.09 14.12
CA ARG A 116 -19.24 9.25 13.59
C ARG A 116 -18.33 10.48 13.63
N SER A 117 -18.42 11.34 12.62
CA SER A 117 -17.51 12.49 12.49
C SER A 117 -17.57 13.44 13.69
N GLU A 118 -18.73 13.56 14.34
CA GLU A 118 -18.92 14.35 15.56
C GLU A 118 -18.34 13.72 16.82
N ASP A 119 -18.10 12.41 16.83
CA ASP A 119 -17.58 11.68 18.01
C ASP A 119 -16.04 11.50 17.95
N ILE A 120 -15.42 11.74 16.78
CA ILE A 120 -13.97 11.66 16.59
C ILE A 120 -13.35 13.02 16.86
N THR A 121 -12.33 13.07 17.71
CA THR A 121 -11.61 14.33 17.98
C THR A 121 -10.75 14.76 16.79
N ALA A 122 -10.48 16.07 16.67
CA ALA A 122 -9.59 16.59 15.64
C ALA A 122 -8.19 15.93 15.68
N ASP A 123 -7.66 15.69 16.87
CA ASP A 123 -6.36 15.01 17.04
C ASP A 123 -6.38 13.57 16.56
N GLN A 124 -7.50 12.87 16.68
CA GLN A 124 -7.65 11.51 16.13
C GLN A 124 -7.69 11.54 14.60
N LEU A 125 -8.39 12.51 14.01
CA LEU A 125 -8.41 12.71 12.56
C LEU A 125 -7.02 13.05 12.02
N GLU A 126 -6.30 13.94 12.69
CA GLU A 126 -4.93 14.31 12.33
C GLU A 126 -3.99 13.09 12.37
N ARG A 127 -4.07 12.26 13.40
CA ARG A 127 -3.27 11.01 13.49
C ARG A 127 -3.54 10.05 12.34
N ILE A 128 -4.80 9.91 11.91
CA ILE A 128 -5.15 9.09 10.74
C ILE A 128 -4.48 9.64 9.47
N ILE A 129 -4.56 10.96 9.27
CA ILE A 129 -3.94 11.62 8.12
C ILE A 129 -2.42 11.47 8.19
N GLN A 130 -1.84 11.67 9.36
CA GLN A 130 -0.39 11.55 9.56
C GLN A 130 0.11 10.15 9.24
N LEU A 131 -0.58 9.09 9.72
CA LEU A 131 -0.17 7.71 9.50
C LEU A 131 -0.48 7.23 8.08
N ASN A 132 -1.74 7.38 7.62
CA ASN A 132 -2.20 6.78 6.38
C ASN A 132 -1.76 7.57 5.13
N ILE A 133 -1.52 8.87 5.25
CA ILE A 133 -1.18 9.75 4.12
C ILE A 133 0.25 10.24 4.24
N THR A 134 0.57 11.04 5.27
CA THR A 134 1.85 11.75 5.36
C THR A 134 3.02 10.78 5.45
N ALA A 135 2.98 9.81 6.37
CA ALA A 135 4.04 8.82 6.52
C ALA A 135 4.22 7.98 5.25
N LEU A 136 3.14 7.43 4.68
CA LEU A 136 3.18 6.67 3.43
C LEU A 136 3.79 7.48 2.28
N THR A 137 3.36 8.74 2.11
CA THR A 137 3.84 9.63 1.05
C THR A 137 5.34 9.89 1.18
N ARG A 138 5.79 10.27 2.39
CA ARG A 138 7.20 10.56 2.68
C ARG A 138 8.09 9.34 2.47
N LEU A 139 7.68 8.19 2.99
CA LEU A 139 8.44 6.94 2.83
C LEU A 139 8.47 6.47 1.38
N SER A 140 7.37 6.62 0.64
CA SER A 140 7.35 6.33 -0.81
C SER A 140 8.33 7.24 -1.55
N HIS A 141 8.35 8.55 -1.26
CA HIS A 141 9.27 9.50 -1.87
C HIS A 141 10.73 9.13 -1.58
N ALA A 142 11.06 8.82 -0.33
CA ALA A 142 12.40 8.41 0.08
C ALA A 142 12.86 7.12 -0.62
N ALA A 143 11.97 6.11 -0.70
CA ALA A 143 12.25 4.85 -1.39
C ALA A 143 12.51 5.06 -2.89
N LEU A 144 11.66 5.84 -3.55
CA LEU A 144 11.80 6.11 -4.99
C LEU A 144 13.10 6.85 -5.30
N ALA A 145 13.54 7.75 -4.43
CA ALA A 145 14.84 8.42 -4.56
C ALA A 145 16.01 7.41 -4.47
N GLY A 146 15.96 6.46 -3.53
CA GLY A 146 16.92 5.36 -3.40
C GLY A 146 16.89 4.42 -4.61
N PHE A 147 15.70 3.97 -5.01
CA PHE A 147 15.51 3.05 -6.15
C PHE A 147 16.02 3.64 -7.47
N ARG A 148 15.83 4.94 -7.69
CA ARG A 148 16.39 5.63 -8.88
C ARG A 148 17.91 5.58 -8.91
N LYS A 149 18.58 5.74 -7.78
CA LYS A 149 20.06 5.65 -7.69
C LYS A 149 20.55 4.22 -7.95
N GLN A 150 19.81 3.23 -7.44
CA GLN A 150 20.14 1.80 -7.61
C GLN A 150 19.74 1.26 -8.99
N GLY A 151 18.88 1.97 -9.72
CA GLY A 151 18.35 1.53 -11.01
C GLY A 151 17.19 0.53 -10.92
N ALA A 152 16.79 0.06 -9.73
CA ALA A 152 15.66 -0.85 -9.54
C ALA A 152 15.11 -0.76 -8.11
N GLY A 153 13.88 -1.23 -7.91
CA GLY A 153 13.26 -1.34 -6.59
C GLY A 153 11.78 -1.69 -6.67
N VAL A 154 11.21 -2.05 -5.52
CA VAL A 154 9.79 -2.41 -5.40
C VAL A 154 9.14 -1.59 -4.30
N LEU A 155 8.09 -0.86 -4.65
CA LEU A 155 7.21 -0.16 -3.73
C LEU A 155 5.85 -0.84 -3.70
N VAL A 156 5.41 -1.28 -2.54
CA VAL A 156 4.06 -1.79 -2.30
C VAL A 156 3.33 -0.87 -1.34
N ASN A 157 2.22 -0.29 -1.79
CA ASN A 157 1.33 0.51 -0.96
C ASN A 157 0.04 -0.27 -0.67
N ILE A 158 -0.30 -0.42 0.61
CA ILE A 158 -1.53 -1.10 1.03
C ILE A 158 -2.69 -0.09 1.05
N GLY A 159 -3.51 -0.17 0.02
CA GLY A 159 -4.76 0.56 -0.11
C GLY A 159 -5.90 -0.05 0.70
N SER A 160 -7.10 -0.04 0.15
CA SER A 160 -8.32 -0.70 0.67
C SER A 160 -9.44 -0.61 -0.36
N MET A 161 -10.41 -1.51 -0.33
CA MET A 161 -11.69 -1.35 -1.03
C MET A 161 -12.39 -0.03 -0.67
N MET A 162 -12.16 0.47 0.55
CA MET A 162 -12.70 1.77 1.03
C MET A 162 -12.18 2.98 0.26
N ALA A 163 -11.23 2.81 -0.67
CA ALA A 163 -10.86 3.87 -1.61
C ALA A 163 -11.96 4.17 -2.65
N HIS A 164 -12.87 3.23 -2.86
CA HIS A 164 -14.00 3.36 -3.80
C HIS A 164 -15.36 3.39 -3.09
N GLU A 165 -15.39 3.08 -1.80
CA GLU A 165 -16.62 3.00 -1.02
C GLU A 165 -16.71 4.17 -0.04
N THR A 166 -17.89 4.78 0.04
CA THR A 166 -18.21 5.78 1.06
C THR A 166 -19.15 5.15 2.09
N ALA A 167 -18.71 5.10 3.35
CA ALA A 167 -19.51 4.53 4.41
C ALA A 167 -19.68 5.51 5.57
N PRO A 168 -20.84 5.52 6.24
CA PRO A 168 -21.00 6.24 7.49
C PRO A 168 -19.89 5.84 8.47
N SER A 169 -19.47 6.76 9.29
CA SER A 169 -18.43 6.54 10.31
C SER A 169 -17.04 6.13 9.80
N ALA A 170 -16.75 6.34 8.50
CA ALA A 170 -15.47 6.01 7.89
C ALA A 170 -14.87 7.14 7.05
N ALA A 171 -15.32 8.38 7.22
CA ALA A 171 -14.98 9.50 6.33
C ALA A 171 -13.47 9.74 6.20
N ALA A 172 -12.75 9.85 7.31
CA ALA A 172 -11.30 10.05 7.29
C ALA A 172 -10.55 8.84 6.73
N TYR A 173 -10.99 7.64 7.08
CA TYR A 173 -10.38 6.41 6.61
C TYR A 173 -10.57 6.22 5.09
N SER A 174 -11.81 6.29 4.60
CA SER A 174 -12.09 6.16 3.16
C SER A 174 -11.39 7.26 2.36
N GLY A 175 -11.42 8.50 2.84
CA GLY A 175 -10.68 9.61 2.23
C GLY A 175 -9.18 9.35 2.18
N SER A 176 -8.57 8.82 3.25
CA SER A 176 -7.15 8.46 3.27
C SER A 176 -6.83 7.34 2.27
N LYS A 177 -7.70 6.34 2.12
CA LYS A 177 -7.49 5.25 1.17
C LYS A 177 -7.73 5.65 -0.28
N ALA A 178 -8.64 6.60 -0.53
CA ALA A 178 -8.79 7.25 -1.84
C ALA A 178 -7.53 8.05 -2.22
N TYR A 179 -6.90 8.74 -1.26
CA TYR A 179 -5.59 9.35 -1.47
C TYR A 179 -4.55 8.31 -1.88
N VAL A 180 -4.40 7.22 -1.12
CA VAL A 180 -3.41 6.14 -1.41
C VAL A 180 -3.62 5.56 -2.81
N LEU A 181 -4.88 5.34 -3.22
CA LEU A 181 -5.23 4.88 -4.56
C LEU A 181 -4.70 5.85 -5.62
N ASN A 182 -5.12 7.13 -5.57
CA ASN A 182 -4.76 8.10 -6.60
C ASN A 182 -3.25 8.40 -6.60
N PHE A 183 -2.64 8.54 -5.43
CA PHE A 183 -1.19 8.75 -5.27
C PHE A 183 -0.39 7.60 -5.91
N THR A 184 -0.72 6.35 -5.58
CA THR A 184 0.00 5.19 -6.11
C THR A 184 -0.21 5.05 -7.62
N ARG A 185 -1.44 5.27 -8.12
CA ARG A 185 -1.72 5.23 -9.57
C ARG A 185 -0.95 6.31 -10.35
N SER A 186 -0.80 7.51 -9.77
CA SER A 186 0.01 8.57 -10.39
C SER A 186 1.48 8.17 -10.47
N LEU A 187 2.04 7.62 -9.39
CA LEU A 187 3.42 7.10 -9.38
C LEU A 187 3.61 5.98 -10.40
N GLN A 188 2.64 5.09 -10.58
CA GLN A 188 2.71 4.03 -11.61
C GLN A 188 2.84 4.60 -13.03
N ILE A 189 2.17 5.72 -13.31
CA ILE A 189 2.29 6.41 -14.60
C ILE A 189 3.67 7.09 -14.72
N GLU A 190 4.14 7.79 -13.68
CA GLU A 190 5.43 8.47 -13.66
C GLU A 190 6.62 7.51 -13.87
N TYR A 191 6.51 6.30 -13.34
CA TYR A 191 7.57 5.27 -13.40
C TYR A 191 7.32 4.20 -14.46
N ALA A 192 6.33 4.39 -15.35
CA ALA A 192 6.05 3.45 -16.41
C ALA A 192 7.30 3.23 -17.32
N GLY A 193 7.59 1.98 -17.62
CA GLY A 193 8.77 1.61 -18.44
C GLY A 193 10.11 1.66 -17.69
N SER A 194 10.13 2.05 -16.40
CA SER A 194 11.33 1.97 -15.57
C SER A 194 11.46 0.60 -14.89
N PRO A 195 12.68 0.22 -14.41
CA PRO A 195 12.86 -1.00 -13.63
C PRO A 195 12.26 -0.93 -12.20
N ILE A 196 11.68 0.22 -11.80
CA ILE A 196 11.04 0.39 -10.50
C ILE A 196 9.61 -0.11 -10.60
N ARG A 197 9.26 -1.10 -9.79
CA ARG A 197 7.91 -1.66 -9.72
C ARG A 197 7.13 -1.03 -8.59
N ILE A 198 5.93 -0.54 -8.90
CA ILE A 198 5.02 0.08 -7.92
C ILE A 198 3.70 -0.68 -7.95
N GLN A 199 3.37 -1.32 -6.83
CA GLN A 199 2.13 -2.09 -6.68
C GLN A 199 1.20 -1.41 -5.68
N LEU A 200 -0.06 -1.28 -6.05
CA LEU A 200 -1.16 -1.00 -5.16
C LEU A 200 -1.87 -2.30 -4.81
N VAL A 201 -1.92 -2.65 -3.54
CA VAL A 201 -2.74 -3.77 -3.07
C VAL A 201 -4.00 -3.21 -2.44
N MET A 202 -5.17 -3.66 -2.89
CA MET A 202 -6.46 -3.23 -2.35
C MET A 202 -7.17 -4.37 -1.61
N PRO A 203 -6.94 -4.50 -0.30
CA PRO A 203 -7.66 -5.47 0.52
C PRO A 203 -9.16 -5.21 0.56
N GLY A 204 -9.93 -6.31 0.48
CA GLY A 204 -11.25 -6.40 1.08
C GLY A 204 -11.15 -6.68 2.59
N PRO A 205 -12.24 -7.12 3.24
CA PRO A 205 -12.21 -7.51 4.64
C PRO A 205 -11.14 -8.59 4.89
N THR A 206 -10.26 -8.35 5.86
CA THR A 206 -9.14 -9.26 6.18
C THR A 206 -9.11 -9.51 7.67
N ARG A 207 -8.98 -10.78 8.08
CA ARG A 207 -8.91 -11.18 9.49
C ARG A 207 -7.60 -10.75 10.13
N THR A 208 -7.63 -9.58 10.74
CA THR A 208 -6.50 -8.98 11.46
C THR A 208 -7.00 -8.27 12.72
N GLU A 209 -6.09 -7.81 13.56
CA GLU A 209 -6.43 -6.96 14.73
C GLU A 209 -7.01 -5.58 14.32
N PHE A 210 -7.14 -5.27 13.03
CA PHE A 210 -7.56 -3.94 12.55
C PHE A 210 -8.95 -3.55 13.06
N PHE A 211 -9.94 -4.42 12.95
CA PHE A 211 -11.31 -4.12 13.40
C PHE A 211 -11.43 -4.19 14.91
N SER A 212 -10.89 -5.24 15.54
CA SER A 212 -10.96 -5.42 17.01
C SER A 212 -10.23 -4.32 17.77
N SER A 213 -9.13 -3.79 17.24
CA SER A 213 -8.40 -2.66 17.85
C SER A 213 -9.18 -1.35 17.85
N GLN A 214 -10.27 -1.26 17.10
CA GLN A 214 -11.17 -0.12 16.98
C GLN A 214 -12.53 -0.38 17.66
N GLY A 215 -12.68 -1.51 18.35
CA GLY A 215 -13.95 -1.88 18.97
C GLY A 215 -15.04 -2.28 17.96
N VAL A 216 -14.68 -2.54 16.71
CA VAL A 216 -15.60 -2.92 15.66
C VAL A 216 -15.69 -4.44 15.56
N SER A 217 -16.92 -4.97 15.56
CA SER A 217 -17.15 -6.41 15.41
C SER A 217 -16.87 -6.86 13.96
N GLU A 218 -16.31 -8.04 13.80
CA GLU A 218 -16.17 -8.68 12.49
C GLU A 218 -17.52 -8.96 11.80
N SER A 219 -18.64 -8.92 12.54
CA SER A 219 -19.99 -9.12 11.99
C SER A 219 -20.49 -7.98 11.09
N ILE A 220 -19.72 -6.88 10.91
CA ILE A 220 -20.08 -5.79 9.99
C ILE A 220 -20.10 -6.23 8.52
N PHE A 221 -19.37 -7.29 8.18
CA PHE A 221 -19.38 -7.85 6.83
C PHE A 221 -20.06 -9.22 6.80
N PRO A 222 -20.64 -9.63 5.65
CA PRO A 222 -21.27 -10.92 5.51
C PRO A 222 -20.34 -12.08 5.86
N PRO A 223 -20.87 -13.21 6.36
CA PRO A 223 -20.09 -14.43 6.55
C PRO A 223 -19.38 -14.83 5.25
N GLY A 224 -18.09 -15.18 5.33
CA GLY A 224 -17.30 -15.60 4.18
C GLY A 224 -16.62 -14.45 3.40
N SER A 225 -16.85 -13.18 3.76
CA SER A 225 -16.22 -12.03 3.09
C SER A 225 -14.74 -11.84 3.48
N TYR A 226 -14.29 -12.49 4.54
CA TYR A 226 -12.93 -12.27 5.07
C TYR A 226 -11.90 -13.20 4.44
N LEU A 227 -10.81 -12.62 3.95
CA LEU A 227 -9.58 -13.36 3.66
C LEU A 227 -8.71 -13.50 4.92
N ALA A 228 -7.94 -14.57 4.99
CA ALA A 228 -6.80 -14.62 5.90
C ALA A 228 -5.68 -13.69 5.39
N PRO A 229 -4.87 -13.07 6.27
CA PRO A 229 -3.77 -12.22 5.83
C PRO A 229 -2.75 -12.96 4.97
N GLU A 230 -2.55 -14.27 5.18
CA GLU A 230 -1.70 -15.12 4.35
C GLU A 230 -2.22 -15.20 2.91
N GLN A 231 -3.51 -15.47 2.73
CA GLN A 231 -4.15 -15.54 1.41
C GLN A 231 -4.01 -14.21 0.65
N LEU A 232 -4.20 -13.10 1.37
CA LEU A 232 -4.07 -11.76 0.80
C LEU A 232 -2.65 -11.48 0.33
N VAL A 233 -1.65 -11.74 1.18
CA VAL A 233 -0.25 -11.45 0.86
C VAL A 233 0.27 -12.38 -0.22
N ASP A 234 -0.09 -13.66 -0.19
CA ASP A 234 0.31 -14.62 -1.21
C ASP A 234 -0.25 -14.21 -2.59
N ALA A 235 -1.52 -13.78 -2.67
CA ALA A 235 -2.10 -13.24 -3.89
C ALA A 235 -1.42 -11.93 -4.33
N ALA A 236 -1.14 -11.02 -3.40
CA ALA A 236 -0.45 -9.76 -3.71
C ALA A 236 0.95 -9.98 -4.28
N LEU A 237 1.71 -10.91 -3.70
CA LEU A 237 3.04 -11.25 -4.20
C LEU A 237 3.00 -12.01 -5.53
N ALA A 238 1.99 -12.88 -5.75
CA ALA A 238 1.77 -13.51 -7.06
C ALA A 238 1.45 -12.46 -8.15
N GLY A 239 0.56 -11.50 -7.85
CA GLY A 239 0.29 -10.38 -8.75
C GLY A 239 1.53 -9.53 -9.03
N LEU A 240 2.34 -9.25 -8.01
CA LEU A 240 3.61 -8.56 -8.20
C LEU A 240 4.56 -9.34 -9.13
N ASP A 241 4.65 -10.65 -8.95
CA ASP A 241 5.53 -11.51 -9.77
C ASP A 241 5.07 -11.59 -11.23
N THR A 242 3.77 -11.48 -11.49
CA THR A 242 3.19 -11.43 -12.85
C THR A 242 3.12 -10.00 -13.44
N GLY A 243 3.55 -8.98 -12.69
CA GLY A 243 3.59 -7.60 -13.16
C GLY A 243 2.29 -6.81 -12.96
N GLU A 244 1.35 -7.30 -12.16
CA GLU A 244 0.16 -6.53 -11.82
C GLU A 244 0.52 -5.25 -11.05
N SER A 245 0.10 -4.12 -11.57
CA SER A 245 0.26 -2.82 -10.88
C SER A 245 -0.80 -2.57 -9.81
N VAL A 246 -1.98 -3.15 -9.96
CA VAL A 246 -3.07 -3.11 -8.97
C VAL A 246 -3.55 -4.52 -8.72
N THR A 247 -3.38 -5.00 -7.48
CA THR A 247 -3.84 -6.33 -7.07
C THR A 247 -4.99 -6.22 -6.09
N ILE A 248 -6.10 -6.87 -6.42
CA ILE A 248 -7.34 -6.89 -5.61
C ILE A 248 -7.64 -8.36 -5.26
N PRO A 249 -7.06 -8.89 -4.17
CA PRO A 249 -7.04 -10.34 -3.90
C PRO A 249 -8.41 -11.03 -3.80
N SER A 250 -9.44 -10.28 -3.43
CA SER A 250 -10.82 -10.80 -3.31
C SER A 250 -11.67 -10.61 -4.57
N MET A 251 -11.14 -9.97 -5.62
CA MET A 251 -11.86 -9.74 -6.87
C MET A 251 -11.68 -10.95 -7.79
N LEU A 252 -12.76 -11.70 -7.99
CA LEU A 252 -12.75 -12.91 -8.83
C LEU A 252 -12.83 -12.60 -10.33
N ASP A 253 -13.35 -11.44 -10.70
CA ASP A 253 -13.53 -11.00 -12.08
C ASP A 253 -12.77 -9.70 -12.36
N GLU A 254 -11.68 -9.80 -13.09
CA GLU A 254 -10.85 -8.67 -13.50
C GLU A 254 -11.59 -7.66 -14.41
N GLN A 255 -12.66 -8.09 -15.06
CA GLN A 255 -13.47 -7.22 -15.93
C GLN A 255 -14.13 -6.10 -15.14
N ALA A 256 -14.46 -6.34 -13.87
CA ALA A 256 -15.04 -5.33 -13.00
C ALA A 256 -14.06 -4.14 -12.78
N TRP A 257 -12.78 -4.42 -12.58
CA TRP A 257 -11.74 -3.38 -12.48
C TRP A 257 -11.56 -2.64 -13.80
N THR A 258 -11.46 -3.35 -14.90
CA THR A 258 -11.30 -2.77 -16.23
C THR A 258 -12.48 -1.87 -16.60
N ALA A 259 -13.71 -2.29 -16.31
CA ALA A 259 -14.91 -1.50 -16.53
C ALA A 259 -14.96 -0.23 -15.69
N LEU A 260 -14.53 -0.32 -14.41
CA LEU A 260 -14.45 0.85 -13.52
C LEU A 260 -13.44 1.88 -14.03
N GLU A 261 -12.25 1.45 -14.45
CA GLU A 261 -11.23 2.36 -14.97
C GLU A 261 -11.67 3.00 -16.31
N ALA A 262 -12.34 2.27 -17.18
CA ALA A 262 -12.90 2.80 -18.41
C ALA A 262 -13.98 3.85 -18.12
N ALA A 263 -14.93 3.55 -17.23
CA ALA A 263 -15.97 4.50 -16.82
C ALA A 263 -15.38 5.76 -16.17
N ARG A 264 -14.35 5.61 -15.34
CA ARG A 264 -13.63 6.73 -14.74
C ARG A 264 -12.96 7.61 -15.79
N ALA A 265 -12.36 7.01 -16.81
CA ALA A 265 -11.74 7.76 -17.91
C ALA A 265 -12.76 8.59 -18.69
N GLU A 266 -13.90 8.01 -19.06
CA GLU A 266 -14.99 8.72 -19.74
C GLU A 266 -15.60 9.81 -18.86
N PHE A 267 -15.76 9.57 -17.57
CA PHE A 267 -16.23 10.58 -16.62
C PHE A 267 -15.29 11.79 -16.57
N VAL A 268 -13.98 11.57 -16.45
CA VAL A 268 -12.98 12.66 -16.46
C VAL A 268 -13.01 13.43 -17.78
N LYS A 269 -13.11 12.72 -18.91
CA LYS A 269 -13.22 13.35 -20.25
C LYS A 269 -14.49 14.22 -20.37
N ALA A 270 -15.61 13.75 -19.83
CA ALA A 270 -16.85 14.51 -19.82
C ALA A 270 -16.75 15.83 -19.02
N MET A 271 -15.95 15.86 -17.95
CA MET A 271 -15.71 17.08 -17.18
C MET A 271 -14.85 18.13 -17.90
N MET A 272 -14.10 17.72 -18.92
CA MET A 272 -13.25 18.62 -19.73
C MET A 272 -13.99 19.31 -20.88
N SER A 273 -15.33 19.35 -20.88
CA SER A 273 -16.15 19.93 -21.96
C SER A 273 -15.95 21.44 -22.18
N GLY A 274 -15.48 22.16 -21.17
CA GLY A 274 -15.37 23.64 -21.20
C GLY A 274 -16.73 24.35 -21.23
N LYS A 275 -17.84 23.63 -21.01
CA LYS A 275 -19.19 24.15 -21.05
C LYS A 275 -19.90 24.00 -19.71
N ILE A 276 -20.70 25.00 -19.36
CA ILE A 276 -21.59 24.91 -18.18
C ILE A 276 -22.74 23.98 -18.53
N ALA A 277 -23.02 23.02 -17.65
CA ALA A 277 -24.13 22.10 -17.84
C ALA A 277 -25.48 22.86 -17.85
N VAL A 278 -26.40 22.47 -18.73
CA VAL A 278 -27.71 23.14 -18.96
C VAL A 278 -28.50 23.31 -17.66
N ARG A 279 -28.42 22.32 -16.72
CA ARG A 279 -29.11 22.40 -15.41
C ARG A 279 -28.61 23.53 -14.48
N TYR A 280 -27.55 24.24 -14.83
CA TYR A 280 -27.01 25.39 -14.09
C TYR A 280 -27.13 26.72 -14.90
N GLN A 281 -27.72 26.66 -16.08
CA GLN A 281 -28.01 27.84 -16.91
C GLN A 281 -29.43 28.27 -16.59
N ASN A 282 -29.59 29.35 -15.78
CA ASN A 282 -30.89 30.00 -15.51
C ASN A 282 -31.26 30.92 -16.63
#